data_690ded71cc673d0d1d057713d773bf83
#
_entry.id   690ded71cc673d0d1d057713d773bf83
#
_cell.length_a   1.000
_cell.length_b   1.000
_cell.length_c   1.000
_cell.angle_alpha   90.00
_cell.angle_beta   90.00
_cell.angle_gamma   90.00
#
_symmetry.space_group_name_H-M   'P 1'
#
loop_
_entity.id
_entity.type
_entity.pdbx_description
1 polymer ?
#
loop_
_entity_poly.entity_id
_entity_poly.type
_entity_poly.pdbx_seq_one_letter_code
_entity_poly.pdbx_strand_id
1 'polypeptide(L)'
;RIGWLVAPEALVPQIEKLAQNLYISVTTVSQYAALAAFSDKAVAIHEARRAAFAKRRDYLVGALRELGFTVPHVPAGAFYVYADVSAFTQNSRQWCLDLLEQEGVAVTPGEDFGRYRCDEHVRFAYTDDLPRLQEAVARIQRFIAS
;
A
#
# COMPACT_ATOMS: atom_id res chain seq x y z
N ARG A 1 3.72 -5.39 -14.85
CA ARG A 1 5.03 -4.70 -14.86
C ARG A 1 5.15 -3.79 -16.08
N ILE A 2 4.15 -2.92 -16.26
CA ILE A 2 4.14 -1.88 -17.27
C ILE A 2 3.49 -0.62 -16.67
N GLY A 3 3.94 0.54 -17.08
CA GLY A 3 3.37 1.82 -16.75
C GLY A 3 3.47 2.77 -17.95
N TRP A 4 2.79 3.89 -17.88
CA TRP A 4 2.87 4.95 -18.89
C TRP A 4 2.92 6.32 -18.23
N LEU A 5 3.49 7.25 -18.94
CA LEU A 5 3.61 8.64 -18.52
C LEU A 5 3.08 9.55 -19.63
N VAL A 6 2.19 10.45 -19.27
CA VAL A 6 1.80 11.57 -20.14
C VAL A 6 2.59 12.79 -19.65
N ALA A 7 3.43 13.34 -20.51
CA ALA A 7 4.33 14.45 -20.20
C ALA A 7 4.13 15.63 -21.14
N PRO A 8 4.47 16.86 -20.71
CA PRO A 8 4.56 17.99 -21.63
C PRO A 8 5.51 17.68 -22.80
N GLU A 9 5.13 18.09 -24.01
CA GLU A 9 5.86 17.78 -25.25
C GLU A 9 7.35 18.13 -25.17
N ALA A 10 7.68 19.26 -24.53
CA ALA A 10 9.06 19.71 -24.34
C ALA A 10 9.94 18.74 -23.53
N LEU A 11 9.35 17.87 -22.71
CA LEU A 11 10.07 16.90 -21.90
C LEU A 11 10.20 15.54 -22.58
N VAL A 12 9.37 15.24 -23.57
CA VAL A 12 9.33 13.92 -24.23
C VAL A 12 10.68 13.49 -24.80
N PRO A 13 11.45 14.33 -25.52
CA PRO A 13 12.76 13.92 -26.04
C PRO A 13 13.76 13.51 -24.97
N GLN A 14 13.72 14.14 -23.81
CA GLN A 14 14.63 13.83 -22.68
C GLN A 14 14.20 12.53 -21.99
N ILE A 15 12.91 12.34 -21.79
CA ILE A 15 12.36 11.11 -21.22
C ILE A 15 12.65 9.92 -22.15
N GLU A 16 12.44 10.09 -23.45
CA GLU A 16 12.72 9.05 -24.46
C GLU A 16 14.21 8.67 -24.46
N LYS A 17 15.10 9.65 -24.42
CA LYS A 17 16.55 9.41 -24.29
C LYS A 17 16.90 8.62 -23.03
N LEU A 18 16.31 8.94 -21.88
CA LEU A 18 16.49 8.18 -20.65
C LEU A 18 15.97 6.74 -20.80
N ALA A 19 14.79 6.57 -21.31
CA ALA A 19 14.19 5.25 -21.52
C ALA A 19 15.05 4.36 -22.42
N GLN A 20 15.54 4.88 -23.53
CA GLN A 20 16.41 4.15 -24.45
C GLN A 20 17.70 3.67 -23.80
N ASN A 21 18.26 4.45 -22.87
CA ASN A 21 19.54 4.13 -22.24
C ASN A 21 19.39 3.32 -20.93
N LEU A 22 18.24 3.39 -20.25
CA LEU A 22 18.02 2.67 -18.99
C LEU A 22 17.48 1.25 -19.20
N TYR A 23 16.53 1.06 -20.14
CA TYR A 23 15.87 -0.23 -20.32
C TYR A 23 15.51 -0.57 -21.78
N ILE A 24 15.80 0.30 -22.72
CA ILE A 24 15.61 0.13 -24.18
C ILE A 24 14.14 0.10 -24.58
N SER A 25 13.37 -0.89 -24.12
CA SER A 25 11.97 -1.05 -24.43
C SER A 25 11.23 -1.83 -23.33
N VAL A 26 9.91 -1.68 -23.33
CA VAL A 26 9.03 -2.41 -22.42
C VAL A 26 8.92 -3.88 -22.86
N THR A 27 8.92 -4.79 -21.92
CA THR A 27 8.77 -6.24 -22.14
C THR A 27 7.52 -6.54 -22.96
N THR A 28 7.65 -7.24 -24.09
CA THR A 28 6.57 -7.54 -25.03
C THR A 28 5.38 -8.27 -24.38
N VAL A 29 5.65 -9.26 -23.54
CA VAL A 29 4.59 -9.98 -22.79
C VAL A 29 3.76 -9.03 -21.92
N SER A 30 4.39 -8.05 -21.28
CA SER A 30 3.69 -7.05 -20.46
C SER A 30 2.80 -6.14 -21.32
N GLN A 31 3.20 -5.84 -22.56
CA GLN A 31 2.38 -5.05 -23.48
C GLN A 31 1.09 -5.79 -23.86
N TYR A 32 1.16 -7.08 -24.21
CA TYR A 32 -0.03 -7.91 -24.47
C TYR A 32 -0.91 -8.05 -23.23
N ALA A 33 -0.32 -8.24 -22.06
CA ALA A 33 -1.07 -8.28 -20.80
C ALA A 33 -1.78 -6.96 -20.51
N ALA A 34 -1.14 -5.83 -20.81
CA ALA A 34 -1.76 -4.49 -20.66
C ALA A 34 -2.96 -4.34 -21.61
N LEU A 35 -2.86 -4.73 -22.87
CA LEU A 35 -3.98 -4.72 -23.80
C LEU A 35 -5.17 -5.54 -23.30
N ALA A 36 -4.91 -6.74 -22.78
CA ALA A 36 -5.94 -7.60 -22.20
C ALA A 36 -6.61 -6.97 -20.96
N ALA A 37 -5.86 -6.20 -20.19
CA ALA A 37 -6.36 -5.52 -18.98
C ALA A 37 -7.40 -4.41 -19.28
N PHE A 38 -7.46 -3.91 -20.49
CA PHE A 38 -8.45 -2.92 -20.96
C PHE A 38 -9.67 -3.54 -21.65
N SER A 39 -9.77 -4.86 -21.73
CA SER A 39 -11.00 -5.51 -22.22
C SER A 39 -12.17 -5.28 -21.25
N ASP A 40 -13.41 -5.25 -21.78
CA ASP A 40 -14.62 -5.06 -20.97
C ASP A 40 -14.70 -6.06 -19.80
N LYS A 41 -14.33 -7.31 -20.07
CA LYS A 41 -14.28 -8.36 -19.03
C LYS A 41 -13.28 -8.03 -17.92
N ALA A 42 -12.09 -7.54 -18.27
CA ALA A 42 -11.07 -7.19 -17.29
C ALA A 42 -11.46 -5.93 -16.52
N VAL A 43 -12.02 -4.92 -17.19
CA VAL A 43 -12.55 -3.70 -16.56
C VAL A 43 -13.61 -4.03 -15.52
N ALA A 44 -14.57 -4.91 -15.84
CA ALA A 44 -15.58 -5.36 -14.87
C ALA A 44 -14.95 -6.01 -13.61
N ILE A 45 -13.90 -6.82 -13.78
CA ILE A 45 -13.15 -7.42 -12.67
C ILE A 45 -12.43 -6.33 -11.85
N HIS A 46 -11.82 -5.36 -12.49
CA HIS A 46 -11.12 -4.27 -11.82
C HIS A 46 -12.08 -3.40 -11.00
N GLU A 47 -13.26 -3.09 -11.52
CA GLU A 47 -14.28 -2.34 -10.79
C GLU A 47 -14.82 -3.10 -9.56
N ALA A 48 -15.06 -4.40 -9.68
CA ALA A 48 -15.44 -5.23 -8.56
C ALA A 48 -14.35 -5.25 -7.46
N ARG A 49 -13.08 -5.37 -7.85
CA ARG A 49 -11.94 -5.31 -6.93
C ARG A 49 -11.80 -3.93 -6.29
N ARG A 50 -11.95 -2.86 -7.06
CA ARG A 50 -11.92 -1.50 -6.54
C ARG A 50 -12.97 -1.28 -5.46
N ALA A 51 -14.19 -1.76 -5.67
CA ALA A 51 -15.26 -1.70 -4.67
C ALA A 51 -14.92 -2.52 -3.40
N ALA A 52 -14.32 -3.70 -3.56
CA ALA A 52 -13.88 -4.52 -2.44
C ALA A 52 -12.76 -3.82 -1.64
N PHE A 53 -11.77 -3.23 -2.31
CA PHE A 53 -10.70 -2.47 -1.65
C PHE A 53 -11.22 -1.24 -0.91
N ALA A 54 -12.21 -0.54 -1.44
CA ALA A 54 -12.84 0.59 -0.75
C ALA A 54 -13.44 0.15 0.60
N LYS A 55 -14.18 -0.95 0.63
CA LYS A 55 -14.77 -1.50 1.87
C LYS A 55 -13.69 -1.92 2.89
N ARG A 56 -12.62 -2.56 2.42
CA ARG A 56 -11.50 -2.98 3.29
C ARG A 56 -10.74 -1.79 3.87
N ARG A 57 -10.50 -0.77 3.04
CA ARG A 57 -9.90 0.50 3.48
C ARG A 57 -10.73 1.16 4.57
N ASP A 58 -12.02 1.33 4.32
CA ASP A 58 -12.92 2.04 5.24
C ASP A 58 -12.99 1.32 6.59
N TYR A 59 -13.04 -0.01 6.57
CA TYR A 59 -12.94 -0.83 7.78
C TYR A 59 -11.61 -0.62 8.50
N LEU A 60 -10.47 -0.80 7.80
CA LEU A 60 -9.15 -0.74 8.43
C LEU A 60 -8.85 0.65 8.99
N VAL A 61 -9.19 1.72 8.26
CA VAL A 61 -9.02 3.10 8.74
C VAL A 61 -9.83 3.35 10.01
N GLY A 62 -11.08 2.91 10.06
CA GLY A 62 -11.92 3.01 11.25
C GLY A 62 -11.29 2.26 12.43
N ALA A 63 -10.96 0.99 12.24
CA ALA A 63 -10.38 0.15 13.27
C ALA A 63 -9.04 0.68 13.81
N LEU A 64 -8.14 1.15 12.94
CA LEU A 64 -6.87 1.73 13.38
C LEU A 64 -7.09 2.99 14.24
N ARG A 65 -8.02 3.86 13.86
CA ARG A 65 -8.35 5.06 14.65
C ARG A 65 -8.95 4.71 16.01
N GLU A 66 -9.83 3.72 16.08
CA GLU A 66 -10.40 3.22 17.34
C GLU A 66 -9.33 2.64 18.26
N LEU A 67 -8.29 2.03 17.71
CA LEU A 67 -7.13 1.54 18.47
C LEU A 67 -6.15 2.65 18.89
N GLY A 68 -6.35 3.90 18.47
CA GLY A 68 -5.51 5.04 18.86
C GLY A 68 -4.39 5.38 17.86
N PHE A 69 -4.35 4.75 16.69
CA PHE A 69 -3.42 5.16 15.63
C PHE A 69 -3.88 6.46 14.97
N THR A 70 -2.94 7.34 14.64
CA THR A 70 -3.24 8.54 13.86
C THR A 70 -3.19 8.23 12.37
N VAL A 71 -4.31 8.34 11.68
CA VAL A 71 -4.41 8.21 10.23
C VAL A 71 -4.73 9.58 9.64
N PRO A 72 -3.72 10.38 9.27
CA PRO A 72 -3.91 11.77 8.82
C PRO A 72 -4.63 11.85 7.48
N HIS A 73 -4.41 10.88 6.61
CA HIS A 73 -5.01 10.82 5.28
C HIS A 73 -5.69 9.48 5.03
N VAL A 74 -6.95 9.51 4.63
CA VAL A 74 -7.64 8.35 4.09
C VAL A 74 -7.22 8.20 2.63
N PRO A 75 -6.55 7.10 2.23
CA PRO A 75 -6.08 6.96 0.87
C PRO A 75 -7.26 6.86 -0.11
N ALA A 76 -7.21 7.64 -1.19
CA ALA A 76 -8.22 7.59 -2.25
C ALA A 76 -8.08 6.37 -3.18
N GLY A 77 -6.95 5.67 -3.09
CA GLY A 77 -6.62 4.50 -3.92
C GLY A 77 -5.55 3.63 -3.30
N ALA A 78 -4.89 2.82 -4.11
CA ALA A 78 -3.91 1.81 -3.69
C ALA A 78 -4.52 0.75 -2.77
N PHE A 79 -3.73 0.17 -1.87
CA PHE A 79 -4.12 -0.98 -1.05
C PHE A 79 -3.52 -0.94 0.36
N TYR A 80 -3.13 0.23 0.85
CA TYR A 80 -2.51 0.41 2.17
C TYR A 80 -2.89 1.73 2.82
N VAL A 81 -2.77 1.75 4.15
CA VAL A 81 -2.85 2.93 5.01
C VAL A 81 -1.46 3.18 5.57
N TYR A 82 -1.00 4.42 5.57
CA TYR A 82 0.22 4.85 6.24
C TYR A 82 -0.19 5.61 7.51
N ALA A 83 0.08 5.03 8.66
CA ALA A 83 -0.37 5.53 9.94
C ALA A 83 0.80 5.95 10.84
N ASP A 84 0.58 6.98 11.63
CA ASP A 84 1.47 7.41 12.70
C ASP A 84 1.23 6.51 13.92
N VAL A 85 2.28 5.87 14.38
CA VAL A 85 2.34 4.94 15.52
C VAL A 85 3.09 5.52 16.71
N SER A 86 3.39 6.82 16.71
CA SER A 86 4.19 7.48 17.75
C SER A 86 3.60 7.38 19.16
N ALA A 87 2.30 7.11 19.28
CA ALA A 87 1.64 6.82 20.54
C ALA A 87 2.08 5.48 21.17
N PHE A 88 2.65 4.56 20.37
CA PHE A 88 3.02 3.21 20.81
C PHE A 88 4.52 2.96 20.76
N THR A 89 5.25 3.64 19.88
CA THR A 89 6.69 3.43 19.67
C THR A 89 7.39 4.63 19.06
N GLN A 90 8.70 4.72 19.30
CA GLN A 90 9.63 5.59 18.60
C GLN A 90 10.63 4.78 17.73
N ASN A 91 10.33 3.51 17.48
CA ASN A 91 11.11 2.62 16.65
C ASN A 91 10.18 1.68 15.88
N SER A 92 9.65 2.19 14.76
CA SER A 92 8.67 1.47 13.93
C SER A 92 9.20 0.12 13.42
N ARG A 93 10.51 0.02 13.18
CA ARG A 93 11.12 -1.23 12.72
C ARG A 93 11.03 -2.33 13.80
N GLN A 94 11.47 -2.04 15.02
CA GLN A 94 11.42 -3.01 16.10
C GLN A 94 9.96 -3.36 16.44
N TRP A 95 9.08 -2.36 16.46
CA TRP A 95 7.65 -2.56 16.69
C TRP A 95 7.02 -3.51 15.64
N CYS A 96 7.38 -3.37 14.35
CA CYS A 96 6.91 -4.28 13.30
C CYS A 96 7.42 -5.71 13.49
N LEU A 97 8.67 -5.88 13.92
CA LEU A 97 9.25 -7.20 14.21
C LEU A 97 8.57 -7.85 15.40
N ASP A 98 8.36 -7.11 16.49
CA ASP A 98 7.72 -7.61 17.69
C ASP A 98 6.25 -8.03 17.41
N LEU A 99 5.51 -7.21 16.65
CA LEU A 99 4.15 -7.55 16.22
C LEU A 99 4.12 -8.82 15.35
N LEU A 100 5.11 -8.99 14.47
CA LEU A 100 5.22 -10.20 13.66
C LEU A 100 5.52 -11.44 14.52
N GLU A 101 6.48 -11.36 15.43
CA GLU A 101 6.90 -12.48 16.27
C GLU A 101 5.84 -12.88 17.31
N GLN A 102 5.17 -11.92 17.91
CA GLN A 102 4.22 -12.18 19.01
C GLN A 102 2.83 -12.52 18.49
N GLU A 103 2.36 -11.84 17.44
CA GLU A 103 0.98 -11.94 16.97
C GLU A 103 0.85 -12.47 15.54
N GLY A 104 1.96 -12.68 14.83
CA GLY A 104 1.95 -13.16 13.44
C GLY A 104 1.33 -12.18 12.45
N VAL A 105 1.42 -10.87 12.72
CA VAL A 105 0.89 -9.80 11.84
C VAL A 105 2.06 -9.06 11.22
N ALA A 106 2.19 -9.18 9.89
CA ALA A 106 3.23 -8.49 9.12
C ALA A 106 2.75 -7.11 8.65
N VAL A 107 3.51 -6.09 9.02
CA VAL A 107 3.33 -4.70 8.58
C VAL A 107 4.68 -4.13 8.14
N THR A 108 4.71 -2.98 7.48
CA THR A 108 5.96 -2.44 6.92
C THR A 108 6.38 -1.19 7.66
N PRO A 109 7.62 -1.12 8.21
CA PRO A 109 8.12 0.06 8.91
C PRO A 109 8.30 1.25 7.97
N GLY A 110 8.24 2.45 8.53
CA GLY A 110 8.32 3.69 7.76
C GLY A 110 9.66 3.90 7.06
N GLU A 111 10.76 3.32 7.55
CA GLU A 111 12.09 3.45 6.95
C GLU A 111 12.18 2.94 5.51
N ASP A 112 11.29 2.02 5.11
CA ASP A 112 11.18 1.53 3.73
C ASP A 112 10.68 2.60 2.74
N PHE A 113 10.11 3.72 3.24
CA PHE A 113 9.46 4.75 2.41
C PHE A 113 10.17 6.11 2.47
N GLY A 114 11.13 6.30 3.35
CA GLY A 114 11.87 7.54 3.48
C GLY A 114 12.48 7.72 4.86
N ARG A 115 13.02 8.93 5.11
CA ARG A 115 13.72 9.23 6.37
C ARG A 115 12.95 10.17 7.31
N TYR A 116 11.97 10.91 6.77
CA TYR A 116 11.22 11.87 7.56
C TYR A 116 10.23 11.16 8.49
N ARG A 117 10.44 11.26 9.79
CA ARG A 117 9.63 10.64 10.85
C ARG A 117 9.35 9.15 10.61
N CYS A 118 10.29 8.44 9.97
CA CYS A 118 10.08 7.04 9.59
C CYS A 118 9.92 6.11 10.80
N ASP A 119 10.57 6.45 11.91
CA ASP A 119 10.48 5.67 13.17
C ASP A 119 9.12 5.74 13.86
N GLU A 120 8.30 6.70 13.45
CA GLU A 120 6.96 6.95 13.98
C GLU A 120 5.83 6.49 13.04
N HIS A 121 6.16 5.88 11.89
CA HIS A 121 5.15 5.50 10.91
C HIS A 121 5.24 4.03 10.52
N VAL A 122 4.06 3.45 10.21
CA VAL A 122 3.92 2.07 9.73
C VAL A 122 2.90 2.02 8.61
N ARG A 123 3.17 1.18 7.60
CA ARG A 123 2.25 0.89 6.51
C ARG A 123 1.47 -0.39 6.79
N PHE A 124 0.15 -0.28 6.82
CA PHE A 124 -0.79 -1.39 6.94
C PHE A 124 -1.43 -1.67 5.57
N ALA A 125 -1.31 -2.89 5.05
CA ALA A 125 -1.94 -3.30 3.80
C ALA A 125 -3.35 -3.84 4.04
N TYR A 126 -4.30 -3.56 3.10
CA TYR A 126 -5.66 -4.12 3.11
C TYR A 126 -5.92 -5.00 1.89
N THR A 127 -4.91 -5.80 1.53
CA THR A 127 -4.96 -6.69 0.35
C THR A 127 -5.74 -7.98 0.61
N ASP A 128 -5.84 -8.40 1.86
CA ASP A 128 -6.56 -9.62 2.27
C ASP A 128 -8.07 -9.36 2.43
N ASP A 129 -8.85 -10.41 2.61
CA ASP A 129 -10.29 -10.29 2.80
C ASP A 129 -10.67 -9.69 4.17
N LEU A 130 -11.93 -9.28 4.32
CA LEU A 130 -12.40 -8.58 5.51
C LEU A 130 -12.28 -9.42 6.80
N PRO A 131 -12.61 -10.73 6.83
CA PRO A 131 -12.42 -11.55 8.02
C PRO A 131 -10.95 -11.63 8.49
N ARG A 132 -10.01 -11.73 7.54
CA ARG A 132 -8.58 -11.75 7.87
C ARG A 132 -8.10 -10.40 8.40
N LEU A 133 -8.60 -9.29 7.85
CA LEU A 133 -8.31 -7.97 8.38
C LEU A 133 -8.88 -7.77 9.78
N GLN A 134 -10.08 -8.30 10.06
CA GLN A 134 -10.68 -8.27 11.40
C GLN A 134 -9.84 -9.05 12.41
N GLU A 135 -9.37 -10.24 12.02
CA GLU A 135 -8.46 -11.03 12.86
C GLU A 135 -7.14 -10.28 13.11
N ALA A 136 -6.54 -9.67 12.08
CA ALA A 136 -5.32 -8.91 12.23
C ALA A 136 -5.50 -7.71 13.17
N VAL A 137 -6.62 -6.99 13.07
CA VAL A 137 -6.95 -5.87 13.99
C VAL A 137 -7.08 -6.36 15.43
N ALA A 138 -7.75 -7.49 15.67
CA ALA A 138 -7.86 -8.07 17.01
C ALA A 138 -6.48 -8.48 17.60
N ARG A 139 -5.58 -8.98 16.75
CA ARG A 139 -4.19 -9.29 17.15
C ARG A 139 -3.39 -8.04 17.47
N ILE A 140 -3.50 -7.00 16.64
CA ILE A 140 -2.87 -5.69 16.91
C ILE A 140 -3.38 -5.12 18.23
N GLN A 141 -4.69 -5.22 18.50
CA GLN A 141 -5.28 -4.77 19.76
C GLN A 141 -4.66 -5.46 20.98
N ARG A 142 -4.45 -6.78 20.93
CA ARG A 142 -3.77 -7.51 22.02
C ARG A 142 -2.34 -7.04 22.20
N PHE A 143 -1.61 -6.88 21.09
CA PHE A 143 -0.22 -6.46 21.11
C PHE A 143 -0.01 -5.07 21.74
N ILE A 144 -0.87 -4.11 21.44
CA ILE A 144 -0.75 -2.76 22.00
C ILE A 144 -1.27 -2.65 23.44
N ALA A 145 -2.00 -3.66 23.93
CA ALA A 145 -2.50 -3.73 25.31
C ALA A 145 -1.54 -4.47 26.27
N SER A 146 -0.51 -5.15 25.73
CA SER A 146 0.51 -5.86 26.51
C SER A 146 1.63 -4.93 26.97
#